data_72568657347b897e6e605f24df4b3fef
#
_entry.id   72568657347b897e6e605f24df4b3fef
#
_cell.length_a   1.000
_cell.length_b   1.000
_cell.length_c   1.000
_cell.angle_alpha   90.00
_cell.angle_beta   90.00
_cell.angle_gamma   90.00
#
_symmetry.space_group_name_H-M   'P 1'
#
loop_
_entity.id
_entity.type
_entity.pdbx_description
1 polymer ?
#
loop_
_entity_poly.entity_id
_entity_poly.type
_entity_poly.pdbx_seq_one_letter_code
_entity_poly.pdbx_strand_id
1 'polypeptide(L)'
;MNKKKLIRFDWAMKYILRNKANFDILEGFLSNLLKEEIKIQNILESESNRDEGDRKFNRVDLMCNDSQGRHIIIEIQNQREVDYLQRLLWGTSKTIADHLQLGTEYKEVVKVISISILYFQISQENEYLYKGQTEFLGIHNNKPLLMYGKKLQAVGVNQININEIFPEYYLIDVVKFEDKINEEIDEWIYFFKHGEIREDFKSPGILLASSRLDILAMTAKDRKAYENYLGYLASERDILENARDEGIEQGIVKGIEQGIEEGEKRKALEVARRMLSKKQTIEDIMEFTGLVEEEIIELVKP
;
A
#
# COMPACT_ATOMS: atom_id res chain seq x y z
N MET A 1 -0.14 23.85 -25.94
CA MET A 1 1.03 23.81 -25.04
C MET A 1 1.54 22.39 -25.00
N ASN A 2 2.80 22.14 -25.36
CA ASN A 2 3.38 20.81 -25.25
C ASN A 2 3.59 20.52 -23.75
N LYS A 3 2.78 19.64 -23.17
CA LYS A 3 2.99 19.17 -21.80
C LYS A 3 4.32 18.41 -21.74
N LYS A 4 5.19 18.82 -20.84
CA LYS A 4 6.50 18.23 -20.64
C LYS A 4 6.32 16.86 -19.98
N LYS A 5 6.70 15.79 -20.67
CA LYS A 5 6.57 14.44 -20.15
C LYS A 5 7.78 14.12 -19.28
N LEU A 6 7.54 13.81 -18.01
CA LEU A 6 8.58 13.51 -17.03
C LEU A 6 8.75 12.00 -16.87
N ILE A 7 9.91 11.64 -16.33
CA ILE A 7 10.22 10.28 -15.92
C ILE A 7 9.33 9.92 -14.73
N ARG A 8 8.72 8.74 -14.74
CA ARG A 8 7.93 8.25 -13.62
C ARG A 8 8.78 8.23 -12.34
N PHE A 9 8.15 8.60 -11.23
CA PHE A 9 8.86 8.76 -9.96
C PHE A 9 9.45 7.44 -9.43
N ASP A 10 8.79 6.31 -9.67
CA ASP A 10 9.26 4.98 -9.31
C ASP A 10 10.59 4.61 -10.02
N TRP A 11 10.70 4.92 -11.32
CA TRP A 11 11.95 4.73 -12.04
C TRP A 11 13.02 5.74 -11.61
N ALA A 12 12.61 7.00 -11.41
CA ALA A 12 13.52 8.05 -10.95
C ALA A 12 14.14 7.73 -9.60
N MET A 13 13.37 7.20 -8.66
CA MET A 13 13.85 6.75 -7.34
C MET A 13 14.95 5.70 -7.45
N LYS A 14 14.79 4.74 -8.34
CA LYS A 14 15.75 3.64 -8.51
C LYS A 14 17.07 4.07 -9.15
N TYR A 15 16.99 5.01 -10.10
CA TYR A 15 18.12 5.27 -11.01
C TYR A 15 18.68 6.70 -10.93
N ILE A 16 17.89 7.68 -10.56
CA ILE A 16 18.26 9.10 -10.58
C ILE A 16 18.43 9.68 -9.18
N LEU A 17 17.43 9.47 -8.32
CA LEU A 17 17.36 10.13 -7.03
C LEU A 17 18.30 9.54 -5.98
N ARG A 18 18.94 8.42 -6.27
CA ARG A 18 20.05 7.86 -5.44
C ARG A 18 21.34 8.68 -5.56
N ASN A 19 21.45 9.53 -6.58
CA ASN A 19 22.62 10.39 -6.72
C ASN A 19 22.49 11.60 -5.79
N LYS A 20 23.51 11.88 -4.99
CA LYS A 20 23.56 12.99 -4.04
C LYS A 20 23.22 14.35 -4.67
N ALA A 21 23.55 14.53 -5.95
CA ALA A 21 23.21 15.74 -6.70
C ALA A 21 21.71 15.99 -6.88
N ASN A 22 20.86 14.98 -6.59
CA ASN A 22 19.41 15.04 -6.76
C ASN A 22 18.64 14.85 -5.43
N PHE A 23 19.34 14.86 -4.29
CA PHE A 23 18.69 14.71 -2.97
C PHE A 23 17.69 15.83 -2.70
N ASP A 24 17.92 17.02 -3.21
CA ASP A 24 17.02 18.17 -3.09
C ASP A 24 15.60 17.92 -3.62
N ILE A 25 15.43 17.01 -4.59
CA ILE A 25 14.12 16.57 -5.07
C ILE A 25 13.41 15.73 -4.00
N LEU A 26 14.11 14.74 -3.44
CA LEU A 26 13.58 13.91 -2.36
C LEU A 26 13.35 14.71 -1.09
N GLU A 27 14.27 15.59 -0.72
CA GLU A 27 14.14 16.49 0.42
C GLU A 27 12.89 17.37 0.30
N GLY A 28 12.60 17.88 -0.90
CA GLY A 28 11.39 18.64 -1.18
C GLY A 28 10.11 17.82 -0.95
N PHE A 29 10.04 16.61 -1.50
CA PHE A 29 8.93 15.70 -1.28
C PHE A 29 8.75 15.36 0.22
N LEU A 30 9.83 14.92 0.87
CA LEU A 30 9.81 14.52 2.27
C LEU A 30 9.43 15.68 3.20
N SER A 31 9.95 16.87 2.94
CA SER A 31 9.65 18.05 3.76
C SER A 31 8.18 18.44 3.66
N ASN A 32 7.58 18.33 2.46
CA ASN A 32 6.15 18.58 2.29
C ASN A 32 5.28 17.52 2.99
N LEU A 33 5.66 16.25 2.90
CA LEU A 33 4.92 15.15 3.52
C LEU A 33 4.99 15.20 5.05
N LEU A 34 6.19 15.41 5.59
CA LEU A 34 6.45 15.36 7.03
C LEU A 34 6.18 16.69 7.73
N LYS A 35 5.91 17.76 6.97
CA LYS A 35 5.69 19.14 7.47
C LYS A 35 6.86 19.70 8.30
N GLU A 36 8.08 19.29 7.96
CA GLU A 36 9.34 19.75 8.56
C GLU A 36 10.45 19.75 7.52
N GLU A 37 11.51 20.55 7.73
CA GLU A 37 12.66 20.57 6.82
C GLU A 37 13.45 19.27 6.94
N ILE A 38 13.54 18.50 5.85
CA ILE A 38 14.30 17.25 5.76
C ILE A 38 15.58 17.49 4.97
N LYS A 39 16.70 17.03 5.53
CA LYS A 39 18.00 16.99 4.87
C LYS A 39 18.54 15.57 4.87
N ILE A 40 18.74 15.01 3.68
CA ILE A 40 19.26 13.66 3.49
C ILE A 40 20.78 13.69 3.65
N GLN A 41 21.29 12.88 4.57
CA GLN A 41 22.74 12.69 4.73
C GLN A 41 23.28 11.66 3.78
N ASN A 42 22.67 10.47 3.77
CA ASN A 42 23.10 9.35 2.94
C ASN A 42 21.92 8.53 2.46
N ILE A 43 22.08 7.92 1.29
CA ILE A 43 21.26 6.79 0.86
C ILE A 43 21.90 5.53 1.47
N LEU A 44 21.08 4.75 2.15
CA LEU A 44 21.47 3.47 2.72
C LEU A 44 21.21 2.38 1.69
N GLU A 45 22.16 1.52 1.44
CA GLU A 45 21.92 0.32 0.64
C GLU A 45 21.09 -0.65 1.49
N SER A 46 19.96 -1.12 0.98
CA SER A 46 19.28 -2.23 1.62
C SER A 46 20.18 -3.47 1.46
N GLU A 47 20.55 -4.13 2.55
CA GLU A 47 21.40 -5.35 2.53
C GLU A 47 20.75 -6.50 1.72
N SER A 48 19.45 -6.41 1.46
CA SER A 48 18.72 -7.35 0.59
C SER A 48 19.22 -7.40 -0.87
N ASN A 49 20.14 -6.54 -1.28
CA ASN A 49 20.77 -6.62 -2.59
C ASN A 49 21.98 -7.58 -2.63
N ARG A 50 22.41 -8.16 -1.51
CA ARG A 50 23.64 -8.98 -1.43
C ARG A 50 23.44 -10.49 -1.48
N ASP A 51 22.24 -11.00 -1.17
CA ASP A 51 21.99 -12.44 -1.14
C ASP A 51 21.09 -12.89 -2.28
N GLU A 52 21.71 -13.49 -3.31
CA GLU A 52 21.01 -14.14 -4.44
C GLU A 52 20.17 -15.38 -4.03
N GLY A 53 20.23 -15.80 -2.76
CA GLY A 53 19.68 -17.09 -2.30
C GLY A 53 18.25 -17.11 -1.77
N ASP A 54 17.71 -16.01 -1.27
CA ASP A 54 16.45 -16.03 -0.53
C ASP A 54 15.41 -15.05 -1.11
N ARG A 55 14.53 -15.58 -1.96
CA ARG A 55 13.61 -14.83 -2.85
C ARG A 55 12.38 -14.20 -2.16
N LYS A 56 12.34 -14.10 -0.84
CA LYS A 56 11.18 -13.56 -0.08
C LYS A 56 11.42 -12.21 0.58
N PHE A 57 12.38 -11.40 0.15
CA PHE A 57 12.79 -10.23 0.90
C PHE A 57 12.29 -8.92 0.33
N ASN A 58 11.78 -8.09 1.23
CA ASN A 58 11.39 -6.69 1.02
C ASN A 58 12.52 -5.93 0.32
N ARG A 59 12.39 -5.74 -0.97
CA ARG A 59 13.20 -4.77 -1.69
C ARG A 59 12.59 -3.40 -1.45
N VAL A 60 13.14 -2.70 -0.46
CA VAL A 60 12.88 -1.28 -0.28
C VAL A 60 13.38 -0.54 -1.53
N ASP A 61 12.53 0.27 -2.16
CA ASP A 61 12.94 0.99 -3.36
C ASP A 61 14.02 2.03 -3.05
N LEU A 62 13.90 2.71 -1.90
CA LEU A 62 14.92 3.63 -1.39
C LEU A 62 14.90 3.67 0.13
N MET A 63 16.07 3.64 0.75
CA MET A 63 16.26 3.90 2.17
C MET A 63 17.34 4.98 2.35
N CYS A 64 17.06 5.95 3.19
CA CYS A 64 18.02 7.00 3.52
C CYS A 64 17.99 7.34 5.02
N ASN A 65 19.04 8.02 5.48
CA ASN A 65 19.02 8.67 6.78
C ASN A 65 19.04 10.19 6.62
N ASP A 66 18.32 10.86 7.51
CA ASP A 66 18.28 12.32 7.55
C ASP A 66 19.31 12.90 8.52
N SER A 67 19.35 14.24 8.61
CA SER A 67 20.24 14.97 9.51
C SER A 67 19.95 14.75 10.99
N GLN A 68 18.79 14.20 11.35
CA GLN A 68 18.41 13.83 12.72
C GLN A 68 18.74 12.37 13.04
N GLY A 69 19.31 11.62 12.10
CA GLY A 69 19.63 10.20 12.24
C GLY A 69 18.45 9.26 12.09
N ARG A 70 17.27 9.75 11.68
CA ARG A 70 16.09 8.92 11.42
C ARG A 70 16.28 8.16 10.12
N HIS A 71 15.79 6.93 10.05
CA HIS A 71 15.76 6.16 8.82
C HIS A 71 14.43 6.37 8.10
N ILE A 72 14.50 6.74 6.84
CA ILE A 72 13.34 6.96 5.98
C ILE A 72 13.34 5.89 4.91
N ILE A 73 12.29 5.09 4.88
CA ILE A 73 12.02 4.06 3.89
C ILE A 73 10.98 4.59 2.93
N ILE A 74 11.23 4.49 1.63
CA ILE A 74 10.26 4.81 0.60
C ILE A 74 10.07 3.58 -0.27
N GLU A 75 8.84 3.11 -0.36
CA GLU A 75 8.42 1.98 -1.20
C GLU A 75 7.35 2.42 -2.19
N ILE A 76 7.43 1.91 -3.41
CA ILE A 76 6.44 2.16 -4.44
C ILE A 76 5.84 0.82 -4.86
N GLN A 77 4.52 0.71 -4.70
CA GLN A 77 3.79 -0.51 -5.00
C GLN A 77 2.80 -0.27 -6.14
N ASN A 78 2.99 -1.01 -7.22
CA ASN A 78 2.10 -0.94 -8.39
C ASN A 78 0.93 -1.92 -8.29
N GLN A 79 1.02 -2.94 -7.43
CA GLN A 79 0.04 -4.03 -7.32
C GLN A 79 -0.41 -4.21 -5.88
N ARG A 80 -1.68 -4.58 -5.73
CA ARG A 80 -2.26 -4.91 -4.43
C ARG A 80 -1.75 -6.27 -3.95
N GLU A 81 -1.18 -6.29 -2.76
CA GLU A 81 -0.84 -7.50 -2.02
C GLU A 81 -1.82 -7.69 -0.86
N VAL A 82 -2.27 -8.91 -0.63
CA VAL A 82 -3.23 -9.23 0.45
C VAL A 82 -2.63 -8.90 1.82
N ASP A 83 -1.35 -9.21 2.00
CA ASP A 83 -0.62 -9.08 3.27
C ASP A 83 0.24 -7.80 3.33
N TYR A 84 -0.17 -6.75 2.61
CA TYR A 84 0.64 -5.53 2.47
C TYR A 84 1.00 -4.88 3.81
N LEU A 85 0.05 -4.75 4.73
CA LEU A 85 0.31 -4.12 6.04
C LEU A 85 1.24 -4.97 6.92
N GLN A 86 1.14 -6.30 6.83
CA GLN A 86 2.04 -7.21 7.54
C GLN A 86 3.47 -7.09 6.97
N ARG A 87 3.60 -6.98 5.64
CA ARG A 87 4.88 -6.76 4.99
C ARG A 87 5.50 -5.42 5.38
N LEU A 88 4.70 -4.36 5.43
CA LEU A 88 5.11 -3.03 5.88
C LEU A 88 5.66 -3.06 7.31
N LEU A 89 4.92 -3.69 8.23
CA LEU A 89 5.33 -3.88 9.62
C LEU A 89 6.63 -4.69 9.71
N TRP A 90 6.73 -5.80 8.96
CA TRP A 90 7.92 -6.65 8.92
C TRP A 90 9.15 -5.86 8.42
N GLY A 91 9.05 -5.16 7.30
CA GLY A 91 10.14 -4.37 6.71
C GLY A 91 10.65 -3.29 7.67
N THR A 92 9.73 -2.59 8.32
CA THR A 92 10.06 -1.57 9.33
C THR A 92 10.76 -2.18 10.54
N SER A 93 10.25 -3.31 11.06
CA SER A 93 10.84 -4.02 12.21
C SER A 93 12.22 -4.56 11.87
N LYS A 94 12.40 -5.09 10.67
CA LYS A 94 13.69 -5.57 10.18
C LYS A 94 14.69 -4.42 10.09
N THR A 95 14.32 -3.28 9.54
CA THR A 95 15.19 -2.10 9.46
C THR A 95 15.67 -1.67 10.85
N ILE A 96 14.80 -1.69 11.87
CA ILE A 96 15.19 -1.39 13.24
C ILE A 96 16.19 -2.44 13.76
N ALA A 97 15.90 -3.73 13.55
CA ALA A 97 16.74 -4.82 14.03
C ALA A 97 18.14 -4.86 13.37
N ASP A 98 18.19 -4.64 12.06
CA ASP A 98 19.45 -4.67 11.28
C ASP A 98 20.42 -3.54 11.66
N HIS A 99 19.90 -2.43 12.22
CA HIS A 99 20.71 -1.29 12.67
C HIS A 99 21.11 -1.37 14.15
N LEU A 100 20.58 -2.34 14.89
CA LEU A 100 21.01 -2.63 16.26
C LEU A 100 22.10 -3.71 16.24
N GLN A 101 23.36 -3.31 16.39
CA GLN A 101 24.46 -4.27 16.54
C GLN A 101 24.39 -4.98 17.90
N LEU A 102 24.86 -6.22 17.95
CA LEU A 102 25.01 -6.97 19.22
C LEU A 102 25.85 -6.17 20.22
N GLY A 103 25.28 -5.85 21.35
CA GLY A 103 25.93 -5.11 22.43
C GLY A 103 25.69 -3.60 22.45
N THR A 104 24.92 -3.06 21.49
CA THR A 104 24.49 -1.66 21.54
C THR A 104 23.40 -1.44 22.60
N GLU A 105 23.34 -0.23 23.15
CA GLU A 105 22.30 0.10 24.13
C GLU A 105 20.95 0.37 23.42
N TYR A 106 19.84 0.00 24.03
CA TYR A 106 18.48 0.25 23.48
C TYR A 106 18.20 1.74 23.19
N LYS A 107 18.94 2.67 23.76
CA LYS A 107 18.84 4.11 23.45
C LYS A 107 19.27 4.44 22.00
N GLU A 108 19.96 3.52 21.33
CA GLU A 108 20.43 3.65 19.95
C GLU A 108 19.43 3.12 18.92
N VAL A 109 18.23 2.67 19.37
CA VAL A 109 17.13 2.35 18.46
C VAL A 109 16.80 3.60 17.65
N VAL A 110 16.97 3.47 16.33
CA VAL A 110 16.69 4.57 15.41
C VAL A 110 15.20 4.65 15.11
N LYS A 111 14.68 5.87 15.03
CA LYS A 111 13.33 6.08 14.53
C LYS A 111 13.28 5.73 13.03
N VAL A 112 12.23 4.99 12.63
CA VAL A 112 11.96 4.68 11.23
C VAL A 112 10.69 5.38 10.78
N ILE A 113 10.74 6.04 9.62
CA ILE A 113 9.60 6.61 8.91
C ILE A 113 9.43 5.80 7.65
N SER A 114 8.31 5.10 7.51
CA SER A 114 8.00 4.28 6.35
C SER A 114 6.93 4.95 5.51
N ILE A 115 7.27 5.20 4.25
CA ILE A 115 6.42 5.90 3.27
C ILE A 115 6.12 4.95 2.12
N SER A 116 4.84 4.73 1.88
CA SER A 116 4.33 3.85 0.83
C SER A 116 3.56 4.64 -0.20
N ILE A 117 4.03 4.62 -1.44
CA ILE A 117 3.34 5.23 -2.60
C ILE A 117 2.64 4.10 -3.35
N LEU A 118 1.30 4.11 -3.31
CA LEU A 118 0.46 3.00 -3.74
C LEU A 118 -0.32 3.37 -5.01
N TYR A 119 -0.12 2.60 -6.06
CA TYR A 119 -0.86 2.72 -7.33
C TYR A 119 -2.07 1.80 -7.40
N PHE A 120 -2.65 1.49 -6.24
CA PHE A 120 -3.90 0.75 -6.08
C PHE A 120 -4.68 1.27 -4.86
N GLN A 121 -5.99 1.03 -4.85
CA GLN A 121 -6.84 1.46 -3.74
C GLN A 121 -6.67 0.54 -2.53
N ILE A 122 -6.38 1.14 -1.36
CA ILE A 122 -6.22 0.42 -0.08
C ILE A 122 -7.48 0.47 0.80
N SER A 123 -8.35 1.45 0.58
CA SER A 123 -9.53 1.70 1.40
C SER A 123 -10.75 2.01 0.53
N GLN A 124 -11.93 1.88 1.10
CA GLN A 124 -13.19 2.35 0.49
C GLN A 124 -13.48 3.83 0.82
N GLU A 125 -12.81 4.38 1.85
CA GLU A 125 -12.96 5.77 2.27
C GLU A 125 -12.42 6.75 1.22
N ASN A 126 -12.90 7.98 1.23
CA ASN A 126 -12.50 9.03 0.29
C ASN A 126 -11.25 9.79 0.74
N GLU A 127 -10.29 9.10 1.36
CA GLU A 127 -9.00 9.65 1.78
C GLU A 127 -7.89 9.04 0.93
N TYR A 128 -6.87 9.81 0.60
CA TYR A 128 -5.73 9.39 -0.21
C TYR A 128 -4.40 9.43 0.55
N LEU A 129 -4.36 10.05 1.73
CA LEU A 129 -3.16 10.17 2.55
C LEU A 129 -3.44 9.76 4.00
N TYR A 130 -2.81 8.69 4.44
CA TYR A 130 -2.98 8.17 5.78
C TYR A 130 -1.67 8.26 6.56
N LYS A 131 -1.76 8.66 7.83
CA LYS A 131 -0.65 8.61 8.80
C LYS A 131 -0.95 7.56 9.86
N GLY A 132 -0.03 6.62 10.06
CA GLY A 132 -0.02 5.65 11.16
C GLY A 132 1.06 6.01 12.18
N GLN A 133 0.72 5.97 13.46
CA GLN A 133 1.65 6.21 14.56
C GLN A 133 1.23 5.41 15.80
N THR A 134 2.16 5.18 16.71
CA THR A 134 1.88 4.49 17.98
C THR A 134 1.49 5.51 19.04
N GLU A 135 0.35 5.28 19.70
CA GLU A 135 -0.13 6.09 20.82
C GLU A 135 -0.30 5.22 22.07
N PHE A 136 0.08 5.72 23.21
CA PHE A 136 -0.18 5.10 24.50
C PHE A 136 -1.16 5.97 25.28
N LEU A 137 -2.36 5.46 25.48
CA LEU A 137 -3.43 6.16 26.19
C LEU A 137 -3.74 5.48 27.51
N GLY A 138 -3.96 6.27 28.54
CA GLY A 138 -4.41 5.76 29.84
C GLY A 138 -5.80 5.14 29.72
N ILE A 139 -5.94 3.86 30.08
CA ILE A 139 -7.19 3.09 29.90
C ILE A 139 -8.38 3.76 30.59
N HIS A 140 -8.16 4.41 31.75
CA HIS A 140 -9.24 4.98 32.54
C HIS A 140 -9.58 6.44 32.20
N ASN A 141 -8.63 7.20 31.61
CA ASN A 141 -8.78 8.64 31.41
C ASN A 141 -8.57 9.11 29.98
N ASN A 142 -8.20 8.19 29.09
CA ASN A 142 -7.91 8.44 27.67
C ASN A 142 -6.89 9.54 27.41
N LYS A 143 -5.97 9.80 28.39
CA LYS A 143 -4.92 10.81 28.23
C LYS A 143 -3.64 10.16 27.71
N PRO A 144 -2.87 10.87 26.85
CA PRO A 144 -1.58 10.39 26.37
C PRO A 144 -0.60 10.11 27.51
N LEU A 145 0.19 9.05 27.35
CA LEU A 145 1.31 8.77 28.24
C LEU A 145 2.38 9.84 28.06
N LEU A 146 2.70 10.53 29.15
CA LEU A 146 3.81 11.47 29.21
C LEU A 146 4.98 10.78 29.95
N MET A 147 6.07 10.53 29.22
CA MET A 147 7.27 9.95 29.82
C MET A 147 8.26 11.03 30.24
N TYR A 148 8.84 10.83 31.41
CA TYR A 148 9.86 11.72 31.94
C TYR A 148 11.26 11.14 31.70
N GLY A 149 12.17 11.92 31.12
CA GLY A 149 13.57 11.53 30.93
C GLY A 149 14.39 11.59 32.22
N LYS A 150 15.45 10.80 32.31
CA LYS A 150 16.33 10.72 33.50
C LYS A 150 17.00 12.06 33.95
N LYS A 151 17.04 13.07 33.09
CA LYS A 151 17.67 14.38 33.41
C LYS A 151 16.75 15.37 34.10
N LEU A 152 15.59 14.97 34.53
CA LEU A 152 14.51 15.82 35.02
C LEU A 152 14.70 16.36 36.42
N GLN A 153 15.65 15.86 37.20
CA GLN A 153 15.80 16.28 38.58
C GLN A 153 16.55 17.63 38.78
N ALA A 154 17.14 18.19 37.74
CA ALA A 154 17.94 19.37 37.85
C ALA A 154 17.54 20.61 37.01
N VAL A 155 16.97 20.46 35.82
CA VAL A 155 16.67 21.62 34.95
C VAL A 155 15.52 21.29 33.97
N GLY A 156 14.29 21.70 34.30
CA GLY A 156 13.18 21.76 33.35
C GLY A 156 12.69 20.41 32.75
N VAL A 157 11.40 20.31 32.51
CA VAL A 157 10.70 19.09 32.06
C VAL A 157 11.08 18.73 30.60
N ASN A 158 12.00 17.80 30.40
CA ASN A 158 12.13 17.14 29.08
C ASN A 158 11.16 15.96 29.04
N GLN A 159 10.03 16.15 28.41
CA GLN A 159 9.12 15.07 28.07
C GLN A 159 9.72 14.26 26.91
N ILE A 160 9.78 12.94 27.05
CA ILE A 160 10.11 12.05 25.94
C ILE A 160 8.86 11.94 25.07
N ASN A 161 8.96 12.42 23.86
CA ASN A 161 7.92 12.22 22.85
C ASN A 161 7.99 10.79 22.35
N ILE A 162 6.93 10.02 22.56
CA ILE A 162 6.82 8.63 22.09
C ILE A 162 7.00 8.56 20.57
N ASN A 163 6.53 9.56 19.86
CA ASN A 163 6.68 9.66 18.40
C ASN A 163 8.14 9.80 17.93
N GLU A 164 9.08 10.12 18.81
CA GLU A 164 10.52 10.14 18.48
C GLU A 164 11.18 8.77 18.53
N ILE A 165 10.48 7.76 19.09
CA ILE A 165 11.00 6.41 19.28
C ILE A 165 10.33 5.42 18.33
N PHE A 166 8.99 5.44 18.32
CA PHE A 166 8.20 4.46 17.56
C PHE A 166 8.13 4.81 16.08
N PRO A 167 8.02 3.80 15.19
CA PRO A 167 7.87 4.03 13.76
C PRO A 167 6.65 4.88 13.42
N GLU A 168 6.78 5.65 12.35
CA GLU A 168 5.66 6.32 11.67
C GLU A 168 5.47 5.74 10.27
N TYR A 169 4.22 5.67 9.84
CA TYR A 169 3.82 5.15 8.55
C TYR A 169 3.04 6.20 7.78
N TYR A 170 3.35 6.36 6.49
CA TYR A 170 2.59 7.20 5.57
C TYR A 170 2.17 6.34 4.38
N LEU A 171 0.86 6.27 4.12
CA LEU A 171 0.31 5.55 2.97
C LEU A 171 -0.31 6.58 2.04
N ILE A 172 0.17 6.62 0.80
CA ILE A 172 -0.28 7.56 -0.23
C ILE A 172 -0.99 6.74 -1.32
N ASP A 173 -2.33 6.78 -1.34
CA ASP A 173 -3.16 6.15 -2.38
C ASP A 173 -3.27 7.09 -3.59
N VAL A 174 -2.34 6.95 -4.52
CA VAL A 174 -2.25 7.80 -5.71
C VAL A 174 -3.50 7.70 -6.58
N VAL A 175 -4.18 6.54 -6.59
CA VAL A 175 -5.37 6.31 -7.42
C VAL A 175 -6.56 7.11 -6.92
N LYS A 176 -6.69 7.25 -5.59
CA LYS A 176 -7.80 7.99 -4.95
C LYS A 176 -7.67 9.50 -4.99
N PHE A 177 -6.49 10.01 -5.28
CA PHE A 177 -6.29 11.44 -5.38
C PHE A 177 -7.15 12.04 -6.51
N GLU A 178 -7.99 13.03 -6.20
CA GLU A 178 -8.97 13.64 -7.12
C GLU A 178 -8.42 14.83 -7.92
N ASP A 179 -7.09 15.01 -8.00
CA ASP A 179 -6.41 16.10 -8.71
C ASP A 179 -6.74 17.51 -8.17
N LYS A 180 -7.24 17.59 -6.95
CA LYS A 180 -7.48 18.84 -6.23
C LYS A 180 -6.25 19.22 -5.44
N ILE A 181 -5.67 20.38 -5.74
CA ILE A 181 -4.48 20.88 -5.05
C ILE A 181 -4.92 21.80 -3.92
N ASN A 182 -4.85 21.32 -2.69
CA ASN A 182 -5.17 22.07 -1.48
C ASN A 182 -3.90 22.38 -0.67
N GLU A 183 -2.92 21.49 -0.70
CA GLU A 183 -1.66 21.58 0.02
C GLU A 183 -0.48 21.29 -0.90
N GLU A 184 0.72 21.66 -0.47
CA GLU A 184 1.95 21.46 -1.26
C GLU A 184 2.24 19.98 -1.56
N ILE A 185 1.85 19.07 -0.67
CA ILE A 185 2.00 17.62 -0.90
C ILE A 185 1.14 17.13 -2.07
N ASP A 186 0.01 17.78 -2.34
CA ASP A 186 -0.89 17.39 -3.44
C ASP A 186 -0.24 17.60 -4.81
N GLU A 187 0.68 18.57 -4.93
CA GLU A 187 1.46 18.78 -6.14
C GLU A 187 2.36 17.57 -6.44
N TRP A 188 2.93 16.96 -5.39
CA TRP A 188 3.74 15.76 -5.51
C TRP A 188 2.89 14.54 -5.87
N ILE A 189 1.73 14.39 -5.24
CA ILE A 189 0.81 13.28 -5.53
C ILE A 189 0.27 13.39 -6.96
N TYR A 190 -0.04 14.60 -7.41
CA TYR A 190 -0.40 14.85 -8.82
C TYR A 190 0.73 14.42 -9.77
N PHE A 191 1.98 14.78 -9.45
CA PHE A 191 3.13 14.34 -10.23
C PHE A 191 3.29 12.81 -10.23
N PHE A 192 3.10 12.13 -9.10
CA PHE A 192 3.15 10.67 -9.05
C PHE A 192 2.09 10.02 -9.93
N LYS A 193 0.88 10.59 -9.92
CA LYS A 193 -0.26 10.08 -10.67
C LYS A 193 -0.12 10.26 -12.18
N HIS A 194 0.30 11.44 -12.61
CA HIS A 194 0.26 11.84 -14.02
C HIS A 194 1.63 11.84 -14.72
N GLY A 195 2.74 11.85 -13.97
CA GLY A 195 4.08 12.06 -14.55
C GLY A 195 4.24 13.45 -15.15
N GLU A 196 3.46 14.42 -14.71
CA GLU A 196 3.44 15.79 -15.20
C GLU A 196 3.49 16.77 -14.03
N ILE A 197 4.10 17.94 -14.24
CA ILE A 197 4.12 19.04 -13.27
C ILE A 197 3.46 20.25 -13.93
N ARG A 198 2.49 20.85 -13.25
CA ARG A 198 1.77 22.02 -13.72
C ARG A 198 2.60 23.29 -13.50
N GLU A 199 2.39 24.31 -14.32
CA GLU A 199 3.10 25.60 -14.26
C GLU A 199 2.80 26.39 -12.97
N ASP A 200 1.65 26.13 -12.34
CA ASP A 200 1.21 26.79 -11.11
C ASP A 200 1.74 26.13 -9.83
N PHE A 201 2.45 24.99 -9.92
CA PHE A 201 3.05 24.31 -8.79
C PHE A 201 4.24 25.06 -8.21
N LYS A 202 4.33 25.10 -6.88
CA LYS A 202 5.31 25.92 -6.15
C LYS A 202 6.01 25.18 -5.02
N SER A 203 5.63 23.92 -4.73
CA SER A 203 6.20 23.18 -3.61
C SER A 203 7.73 23.05 -3.76
N PRO A 204 8.48 23.12 -2.67
CA PRO A 204 9.92 22.90 -2.66
C PRO A 204 10.30 21.61 -3.37
N GLY A 205 11.33 21.65 -4.22
CA GLY A 205 11.81 20.48 -4.97
C GLY A 205 11.00 20.13 -6.22
N ILE A 206 9.71 20.50 -6.34
CA ILE A 206 8.87 20.10 -7.49
C ILE A 206 9.37 20.73 -8.80
N LEU A 207 9.83 21.97 -8.76
CA LEU A 207 10.39 22.64 -9.93
C LEU A 207 11.73 22.04 -10.37
N LEU A 208 12.53 21.57 -9.41
CA LEU A 208 13.77 20.83 -9.69
C LEU A 208 13.44 19.48 -10.31
N ALA A 209 12.42 18.78 -9.81
CA ALA A 209 11.91 17.55 -10.43
C ALA A 209 11.52 17.79 -11.88
N SER A 210 10.79 18.89 -12.18
CA SER A 210 10.42 19.27 -13.55
C SER A 210 11.62 19.44 -14.48
N SER A 211 12.73 19.96 -14.00
CA SER A 211 13.92 20.19 -14.82
C SER A 211 14.81 18.95 -14.98
N ARG A 212 14.97 18.17 -13.91
CA ARG A 212 15.93 17.05 -13.88
C ARG A 212 15.32 15.71 -14.28
N LEU A 213 13.99 15.56 -14.18
CA LEU A 213 13.29 14.34 -14.58
C LEU A 213 12.70 14.42 -15.99
N ASP A 214 13.18 15.33 -16.81
CA ASP A 214 12.77 15.44 -18.20
C ASP A 214 13.26 14.26 -19.03
N ILE A 215 12.34 13.53 -19.64
CA ILE A 215 12.67 12.38 -20.52
C ILE A 215 13.59 12.80 -21.68
N LEU A 216 13.45 14.03 -22.17
CA LEU A 216 14.29 14.54 -23.26
C LEU A 216 15.75 14.77 -22.83
N ALA A 217 16.00 14.95 -21.55
CA ALA A 217 17.35 15.10 -21.00
C ALA A 217 18.06 13.77 -20.74
N MET A 218 17.39 12.63 -20.89
CA MET A 218 17.99 11.30 -20.70
C MET A 218 19.03 10.97 -21.78
N THR A 219 20.08 10.25 -21.38
CA THR A 219 20.96 9.62 -22.36
C THR A 219 20.21 8.59 -23.20
N ALA A 220 20.71 8.27 -24.39
CA ALA A 220 20.09 7.24 -25.24
C ALA A 220 20.00 5.87 -24.54
N LYS A 221 21.01 5.53 -23.71
CA LYS A 221 21.04 4.29 -22.93
C LYS A 221 19.95 4.29 -21.86
N ASP A 222 19.83 5.36 -21.09
CA ASP A 222 18.85 5.49 -20.01
C ASP A 222 17.43 5.53 -20.55
N ARG A 223 17.22 6.23 -21.67
CA ARG A 223 15.92 6.27 -22.36
C ARG A 223 15.48 4.88 -22.79
N LYS A 224 16.37 4.09 -23.40
CA LYS A 224 16.05 2.71 -23.78
C LYS A 224 15.71 1.85 -22.57
N ALA A 225 16.46 2.00 -21.47
CA ALA A 225 16.15 1.28 -20.22
C ALA A 225 14.81 1.68 -19.64
N TYR A 226 14.45 2.97 -19.70
CA TYR A 226 13.16 3.48 -19.27
C TYR A 226 12.00 2.99 -20.15
N GLU A 227 12.17 2.98 -21.46
CA GLU A 227 11.17 2.46 -22.41
C GLU A 227 10.92 0.96 -22.16
N ASN A 228 11.96 0.16 -21.92
CA ASN A 228 11.83 -1.25 -21.56
C ASN A 228 11.07 -1.42 -20.24
N TYR A 229 11.34 -0.57 -19.26
CA TYR A 229 10.62 -0.57 -17.99
C TYR A 229 9.11 -0.26 -18.17
N LEU A 230 8.78 0.74 -18.98
CA LEU A 230 7.37 1.05 -19.30
C LEU A 230 6.68 -0.12 -20.00
N GLY A 231 7.39 -0.79 -20.93
CA GLY A 231 6.88 -2.00 -21.60
C GLY A 231 6.62 -3.13 -20.63
N TYR A 232 7.52 -3.35 -19.65
CA TYR A 232 7.31 -4.33 -18.59
C TYR A 232 6.07 -4.03 -17.75
N LEU A 233 5.89 -2.78 -17.30
CA LEU A 233 4.71 -2.39 -16.53
C LEU A 233 3.40 -2.55 -17.30
N ALA A 234 3.42 -2.26 -18.61
CA ALA A 234 2.25 -2.46 -19.47
C ALA A 234 1.89 -3.95 -19.57
N SER A 235 2.88 -4.81 -19.85
CA SER A 235 2.66 -6.26 -19.92
C SER A 235 2.16 -6.85 -18.61
N GLU A 236 2.69 -6.38 -17.48
CA GLU A 236 2.25 -6.82 -16.16
C GLU A 236 0.79 -6.44 -15.89
N ARG A 237 0.37 -5.24 -16.30
CA ARG A 237 -1.02 -4.80 -16.21
C ARG A 237 -1.94 -5.67 -17.06
N ASP A 238 -1.57 -5.92 -18.31
CA ASP A 238 -2.36 -6.74 -19.24
C ASP A 238 -2.56 -8.16 -18.69
N ILE A 239 -1.53 -8.76 -18.10
CA ILE A 239 -1.62 -10.09 -17.46
C ILE A 239 -2.62 -10.08 -16.31
N LEU A 240 -2.59 -9.05 -15.46
CA LEU A 240 -3.51 -8.93 -14.33
C LEU A 240 -4.95 -8.67 -14.75
N GLU A 241 -5.16 -7.82 -15.77
CA GLU A 241 -6.48 -7.56 -16.34
C GLU A 241 -7.07 -8.85 -16.92
N ASN A 242 -6.29 -9.60 -17.71
CA ASN A 242 -6.72 -10.89 -18.25
C ASN A 242 -7.07 -11.90 -17.14
N ALA A 243 -6.22 -12.05 -16.13
CA ALA A 243 -6.49 -12.97 -15.02
C ALA A 243 -7.74 -12.57 -14.22
N ARG A 244 -8.00 -11.27 -14.09
CA ARG A 244 -9.23 -10.76 -13.47
C ARG A 244 -10.47 -11.09 -14.30
N ASP A 245 -10.41 -10.86 -15.60
CA ASP A 245 -11.53 -11.10 -16.52
C ASP A 245 -11.86 -12.59 -16.59
N GLU A 246 -10.85 -13.46 -16.67
CA GLU A 246 -11.02 -14.91 -16.57
C GLU A 246 -11.65 -15.33 -15.23
N GLY A 247 -11.22 -14.73 -14.12
CA GLY A 247 -11.80 -14.99 -12.80
C GLY A 247 -13.26 -14.56 -12.69
N ILE A 248 -13.63 -13.43 -13.29
CA ILE A 248 -15.02 -12.95 -13.36
C ILE A 248 -15.86 -13.91 -14.19
N GLU A 249 -15.41 -14.33 -15.37
CA GLU A 249 -16.11 -15.25 -16.25
C GLU A 249 -16.36 -16.59 -15.56
N GLN A 250 -15.33 -17.17 -14.93
CA GLN A 250 -15.46 -18.40 -14.13
C GLN A 250 -16.43 -18.24 -12.97
N GLY A 251 -16.40 -17.09 -12.29
CA GLY A 251 -17.32 -16.78 -11.19
C GLY A 251 -18.78 -16.69 -11.66
N ILE A 252 -19.03 -16.07 -12.82
CA ILE A 252 -20.36 -15.99 -13.43
C ILE A 252 -20.88 -17.37 -13.79
N VAL A 253 -20.06 -18.20 -14.48
CA VAL A 253 -20.45 -19.56 -14.87
C VAL A 253 -20.83 -20.39 -13.64
N LYS A 254 -19.98 -20.41 -12.62
CA LYS A 254 -20.26 -21.13 -11.37
C LYS A 254 -21.50 -20.61 -10.64
N GLY A 255 -21.68 -19.30 -10.62
CA GLY A 255 -22.85 -18.68 -10.01
C GLY A 255 -24.17 -19.03 -10.73
N ILE A 256 -24.14 -19.11 -12.05
CA ILE A 256 -25.30 -19.57 -12.84
C ILE A 256 -25.61 -21.04 -12.57
N GLU A 257 -24.58 -21.93 -12.59
CA GLU A 257 -24.75 -23.36 -12.31
C GLU A 257 -25.36 -23.58 -10.91
N GLN A 258 -24.80 -22.93 -9.87
CA GLN A 258 -25.32 -23.00 -8.51
C GLN A 258 -26.74 -22.44 -8.41
N GLY A 259 -27.01 -21.32 -9.07
CA GLY A 259 -28.35 -20.73 -9.09
C GLY A 259 -29.41 -21.60 -9.75
N ILE A 260 -29.04 -22.33 -10.82
CA ILE A 260 -29.94 -23.31 -11.47
C ILE A 260 -30.20 -24.48 -10.52
N GLU A 261 -29.14 -25.08 -9.94
CA GLU A 261 -29.28 -26.21 -9.01
C GLU A 261 -30.14 -25.86 -7.77
N GLU A 262 -29.86 -24.71 -7.14
CA GLU A 262 -30.67 -24.23 -6.01
C GLU A 262 -32.12 -23.92 -6.43
N GLY A 263 -32.30 -23.37 -7.61
CA GLY A 263 -33.64 -23.09 -8.18
C GLY A 263 -34.45 -24.35 -8.45
N GLU A 264 -33.83 -25.37 -9.04
CA GLU A 264 -34.43 -26.67 -9.27
C GLU A 264 -34.80 -27.38 -7.96
N LYS A 265 -33.88 -27.39 -7.00
CA LYS A 265 -34.11 -27.95 -5.67
C LYS A 265 -35.24 -27.26 -4.95
N ARG A 266 -35.29 -25.94 -4.97
CA ARG A 266 -36.38 -25.15 -4.34
C ARG A 266 -37.74 -25.46 -5.00
N LYS A 267 -37.77 -25.58 -6.33
CA LYS A 267 -38.97 -25.97 -7.08
C LYS A 267 -39.42 -27.38 -6.75
N ALA A 268 -38.51 -28.33 -6.67
CA ALA A 268 -38.78 -29.71 -6.25
C ALA A 268 -39.37 -29.79 -4.87
N LEU A 269 -38.82 -29.04 -3.88
CA LEU A 269 -39.36 -28.95 -2.52
C LEU A 269 -40.77 -28.31 -2.49
N GLU A 270 -41.02 -27.29 -3.31
CA GLU A 270 -42.36 -26.67 -3.41
C GLU A 270 -43.41 -27.68 -3.98
N VAL A 271 -43.02 -28.41 -5.04
CA VAL A 271 -43.86 -29.48 -5.62
C VAL A 271 -44.14 -30.56 -4.56
N ALA A 272 -43.09 -31.03 -3.88
CA ALA A 272 -43.21 -32.04 -2.81
C ALA A 272 -44.19 -31.61 -1.71
N ARG A 273 -44.13 -30.35 -1.24
CA ARG A 273 -45.07 -29.80 -0.25
C ARG A 273 -46.53 -29.80 -0.77
N ARG A 274 -46.74 -29.46 -2.04
CA ARG A 274 -48.10 -29.51 -2.68
C ARG A 274 -48.61 -30.91 -2.80
N MET A 275 -47.74 -31.91 -3.13
CA MET A 275 -48.13 -33.32 -3.24
C MET A 275 -48.43 -33.92 -1.87
N LEU A 276 -47.65 -33.59 -0.82
CA LEU A 276 -47.92 -33.96 0.57
C LEU A 276 -49.31 -33.43 1.03
N SER A 277 -49.65 -32.18 0.71
CA SER A 277 -50.92 -31.59 1.07
C SER A 277 -52.12 -32.31 0.38
N LYS A 278 -51.89 -32.98 -0.76
CA LYS A 278 -52.83 -33.81 -1.49
C LYS A 278 -52.82 -35.27 -1.07
N LYS A 279 -52.07 -35.62 0.00
CA LYS A 279 -51.96 -36.99 0.52
C LYS A 279 -51.36 -38.00 -0.48
N GLN A 280 -50.47 -37.59 -1.36
CA GLN A 280 -49.73 -38.49 -2.24
C GLN A 280 -48.71 -39.31 -1.43
N THR A 281 -48.30 -40.47 -1.96
CA THR A 281 -47.31 -41.33 -1.27
C THR A 281 -45.91 -40.71 -1.38
N ILE A 282 -45.01 -41.14 -0.48
CA ILE A 282 -43.64 -40.68 -0.52
C ILE A 282 -42.93 -41.17 -1.77
N GLU A 283 -43.24 -42.43 -2.21
CA GLU A 283 -42.71 -42.98 -3.44
C GLU A 283 -43.08 -42.17 -4.66
N ASP A 284 -44.36 -41.75 -4.78
CA ASP A 284 -44.81 -40.90 -5.89
C ASP A 284 -44.12 -39.52 -5.87
N ILE A 285 -43.87 -38.96 -4.68
CA ILE A 285 -43.18 -37.68 -4.54
C ILE A 285 -41.72 -37.78 -4.96
N MET A 286 -41.06 -38.84 -4.57
CA MET A 286 -39.66 -39.13 -4.98
C MET A 286 -39.56 -39.27 -6.51
N GLU A 287 -40.48 -40.02 -7.14
CA GLU A 287 -40.48 -40.23 -8.59
C GLU A 287 -40.67 -38.91 -9.36
N PHE A 288 -41.59 -38.05 -8.90
CA PHE A 288 -41.91 -36.79 -9.58
C PHE A 288 -40.91 -35.64 -9.31
N THR A 289 -40.28 -35.63 -8.15
CA THR A 289 -39.45 -34.46 -7.74
C THR A 289 -37.97 -34.77 -7.80
N GLY A 290 -37.58 -36.04 -7.80
CA GLY A 290 -36.19 -36.48 -7.71
C GLY A 290 -35.56 -36.25 -6.30
N LEU A 291 -36.38 -35.82 -5.30
CA LEU A 291 -35.92 -35.64 -3.91
C LEU A 291 -35.76 -37.02 -3.24
N VAL A 292 -34.79 -37.12 -2.33
CA VAL A 292 -34.63 -38.33 -1.50
C VAL A 292 -35.63 -38.35 -0.34
N GLU A 293 -35.90 -39.54 0.20
CA GLU A 293 -36.92 -39.75 1.23
C GLU A 293 -36.68 -38.85 2.47
N GLU A 294 -35.43 -38.68 2.88
CA GLU A 294 -35.06 -37.86 4.01
C GLU A 294 -35.46 -36.39 3.83
N GLU A 295 -35.28 -35.84 2.62
CA GLU A 295 -35.67 -34.46 2.29
C GLU A 295 -37.20 -34.25 2.34
N ILE A 296 -37.95 -35.26 1.92
CA ILE A 296 -39.41 -35.22 1.96
C ILE A 296 -39.93 -35.36 3.40
N ILE A 297 -39.32 -36.21 4.22
CA ILE A 297 -39.64 -36.38 5.65
C ILE A 297 -39.36 -35.07 6.41
N GLU A 298 -38.30 -34.37 6.10
CA GLU A 298 -38.01 -33.08 6.73
C GLU A 298 -39.11 -32.02 6.47
N LEU A 299 -39.81 -32.08 5.34
CA LEU A 299 -40.92 -31.19 5.02
C LEU A 299 -42.17 -31.44 5.85
N VAL A 300 -42.26 -32.59 6.50
CA VAL A 300 -43.43 -32.99 7.32
C VAL A 300 -43.17 -32.74 8.82
N LYS A 301 -41.94 -32.51 9.22
CA LYS A 301 -41.62 -32.16 10.60
C LYS A 301 -42.24 -30.79 10.96
N PRO A 302 -42.88 -30.66 12.14
CA PRO A 302 -43.56 -29.44 12.55
C PRO A 302 -42.62 -28.27 12.80
#